data_20a4ec4b6fd5e03b68a94b937a95e5c1
#
_entry.id   20a4ec4b6fd5e03b68a94b937a95e5c1
#
_cell.length_a   1.000
_cell.length_b   1.000
_cell.length_c   1.000
_cell.angle_alpha   90.00
_cell.angle_beta   90.00
_cell.angle_gamma   90.00
#
_symmetry.space_group_name_H-M   'P 1'
#
loop_
_entity.id
_entity.type
_entity.pdbx_description
1 polymer ?
#
loop_
_entity_poly.entity_id
_entity_poly.type
_entity_poly.pdbx_seq_one_letter_code
_entity_poly.pdbx_strand_id
1 'polypeptide(L)'
;MTALKLAVQPIEAEPSFRDRAYAALKQAITTMDIYATRDPIRLDERRLSQDLGISRTPIREAFNRLEQEGFIRSVPRKGMFIEIGRAHV
;
A
#
# COMPACT_ATOMS: atom_id res chain seq x y z
N MET A 1 32.50 28.52 -12.98
CA MET A 1 32.01 27.68 -11.99
C MET A 1 31.59 26.34 -12.52
N THR A 2 31.98 25.39 -11.89
CA THR A 2 31.68 24.05 -12.37
C THR A 2 30.31 23.62 -11.94
N ALA A 3 29.52 23.25 -12.90
CA ALA A 3 28.26 22.64 -12.57
C ALA A 3 28.55 21.30 -11.91
N LEU A 4 28.00 21.15 -10.77
CA LEU A 4 28.17 19.90 -10.09
C LEU A 4 27.37 18.86 -10.80
N LYS A 5 28.04 17.92 -11.36
CA LYS A 5 27.38 16.86 -12.04
C LYS A 5 27.51 15.60 -11.20
N LEU A 6 26.40 15.20 -10.65
CA LEU A 6 26.41 14.02 -9.82
C LEU A 6 26.60 12.79 -10.68
N ALA A 7 27.59 12.01 -10.32
CA ALA A 7 27.88 10.79 -11.05
C ALA A 7 27.04 9.66 -10.45
N VAL A 8 25.75 9.79 -10.65
CA VAL A 8 24.85 8.78 -10.08
C VAL A 8 24.57 7.72 -11.11
N GLN A 9 24.41 6.53 -10.60
CA GLN A 9 24.04 5.41 -11.42
C GLN A 9 22.54 5.26 -11.45
N PRO A 10 21.98 4.81 -12.55
CA PRO A 10 20.57 4.47 -12.56
C PRO A 10 20.32 3.41 -11.49
N ILE A 11 19.25 3.59 -10.78
CA ILE A 11 18.86 2.61 -9.81
C ILE A 11 18.35 1.38 -10.53
N GLU A 12 18.91 0.25 -10.18
CA GLU A 12 18.49 -0.98 -10.79
C GLU A 12 17.05 -1.26 -10.45
N ALA A 13 16.44 -2.05 -11.28
CA ALA A 13 15.02 -2.24 -11.23
C ALA A 13 14.56 -3.14 -10.10
N GLU A 14 15.29 -3.22 -9.03
CA GLU A 14 14.82 -3.96 -7.87
C GLU A 14 13.82 -3.14 -7.13
N PRO A 15 12.56 -3.53 -7.11
CA PRO A 15 11.56 -2.76 -6.38
C PRO A 15 11.86 -2.74 -4.89
N SER A 16 11.60 -1.64 -4.24
CA SER A 16 11.77 -1.55 -2.81
C SER A 16 10.69 -2.40 -2.12
N PHE A 17 10.90 -2.65 -0.83
CA PHE A 17 9.87 -3.34 -0.06
C PHE A 17 8.57 -2.56 -0.05
N ARG A 18 8.67 -1.21 -0.04
CA ARG A 18 7.47 -0.38 -0.12
C ARG A 18 6.72 -0.63 -1.42
N ASP A 19 7.42 -0.69 -2.53
CA ASP A 19 6.79 -0.93 -3.82
C ASP A 19 6.18 -2.32 -3.88
N ARG A 20 6.88 -3.29 -3.33
CA ARG A 20 6.36 -4.66 -3.31
C ARG A 20 5.12 -4.77 -2.44
N ALA A 21 5.15 -4.13 -1.28
CA ALA A 21 3.99 -4.15 -0.40
C ALA A 21 2.80 -3.47 -1.08
N TYR A 22 3.06 -2.34 -1.71
CA TYR A 22 2.00 -1.63 -2.42
C TYR A 22 1.39 -2.51 -3.51
N ALA A 23 2.22 -3.13 -4.32
CA ALA A 23 1.72 -3.96 -5.42
C ALA A 23 0.93 -5.16 -4.90
N ALA A 24 1.44 -5.80 -3.86
CA ALA A 24 0.78 -6.96 -3.30
C ALA A 24 -0.57 -6.59 -2.70
N LEU A 25 -0.62 -5.49 -1.97
CA LEU A 25 -1.86 -5.06 -1.36
C LEU A 25 -2.86 -4.60 -2.41
N LYS A 26 -2.41 -3.86 -3.39
CA LYS A 26 -3.31 -3.39 -4.44
C LYS A 26 -3.90 -4.57 -5.20
N GLN A 27 -3.08 -5.55 -5.53
CA GLN A 27 -3.57 -6.72 -6.23
C GLN A 27 -4.60 -7.46 -5.38
N ALA A 28 -4.32 -7.64 -4.11
CA ALA A 28 -5.25 -8.35 -3.23
C ALA A 28 -6.58 -7.61 -3.15
N ILE A 29 -6.52 -6.29 -3.03
CA ILE A 29 -7.74 -5.49 -2.92
C ILE A 29 -8.54 -5.54 -4.22
N THR A 30 -7.87 -5.42 -5.35
CA THR A 30 -8.58 -5.34 -6.63
C THR A 30 -9.09 -6.69 -7.09
N THR A 31 -8.56 -7.77 -6.56
CA THR A 31 -9.02 -9.09 -6.96
C THR A 31 -10.01 -9.71 -5.98
N MET A 32 -10.19 -9.11 -4.81
CA MET A 32 -11.12 -9.68 -3.84
C MET A 32 -12.54 -9.48 -4.30
N ASP A 33 -13.39 -10.40 -3.87
CA ASP A 33 -14.81 -10.31 -4.19
C ASP A 33 -15.47 -9.41 -3.16
N ILE A 34 -15.62 -8.14 -3.50
CA ILE A 34 -16.17 -7.18 -2.57
C ILE A 34 -17.65 -7.42 -2.32
N TYR A 35 -18.30 -8.17 -3.18
CA TYR A 35 -19.73 -8.43 -2.99
C TYR A 35 -19.97 -9.58 -2.03
N ALA A 36 -18.94 -10.35 -1.72
CA ALA A 36 -19.07 -11.44 -0.77
C ALA A 36 -18.96 -10.96 0.67
N THR A 37 -18.54 -9.72 0.86
CA THR A 37 -18.29 -9.18 2.19
C THR A 37 -19.19 -7.97 2.43
N ARG A 38 -19.92 -7.99 3.51
CA ARG A 38 -20.76 -6.86 3.87
C ARG A 38 -20.09 -5.93 4.86
N ASP A 39 -19.23 -6.50 5.69
CA ASP A 39 -18.59 -5.71 6.72
C ASP A 39 -17.33 -5.07 6.17
N PRO A 40 -16.96 -3.90 6.71
CA PRO A 40 -15.71 -3.29 6.32
C PRO A 40 -14.54 -4.21 6.63
N ILE A 41 -13.58 -4.24 5.74
CA ILE A 41 -12.40 -5.08 5.90
C ILE A 41 -11.28 -4.21 6.44
N ARG A 42 -10.83 -4.55 7.63
CA ARG A 42 -9.77 -3.81 8.29
C ARG A 42 -8.42 -4.39 7.89
N LEU A 43 -7.50 -3.48 7.59
CA LEU A 43 -6.12 -3.87 7.29
C LEU A 43 -5.29 -3.73 8.54
N ASP A 44 -4.65 -4.81 8.93
CA ASP A 44 -3.83 -4.83 10.13
C ASP A 44 -2.37 -4.76 9.73
N GLU A 45 -1.77 -3.60 9.99
CA GLU A 45 -0.38 -3.35 9.63
C GLU A 45 0.56 -4.38 10.22
N ARG A 46 0.33 -4.72 11.48
CA ARG A 46 1.19 -5.67 12.16
C ARG A 46 1.09 -7.05 11.53
N ARG A 47 -0.12 -7.47 11.25
CA ARG A 47 -0.33 -8.78 10.64
C ARG A 47 0.26 -8.86 9.26
N LEU A 48 0.08 -7.81 8.48
CA LEU A 48 0.65 -7.77 7.13
C LEU A 48 2.16 -7.78 7.19
N SER A 49 2.74 -7.11 8.16
CA SER A 49 4.18 -7.15 8.36
C SER A 49 4.65 -8.59 8.56
N GLN A 50 3.93 -9.33 9.38
CA GLN A 50 4.29 -10.72 9.63
C GLN A 50 4.07 -11.58 8.39
N ASP A 51 2.96 -11.39 7.72
CA ASP A 51 2.62 -12.20 6.56
C ASP A 51 3.59 -11.97 5.41
N LEU A 52 3.99 -10.72 5.21
CA LEU A 52 4.88 -10.39 4.11
C LEU A 52 6.35 -10.52 4.48
N GLY A 53 6.64 -10.69 5.76
CA GLY A 53 8.02 -10.85 6.19
C GLY A 53 8.86 -9.61 6.07
N ILE A 54 8.26 -8.44 6.19
CA ILE A 54 8.98 -7.18 6.12
C ILE A 54 8.59 -6.32 7.32
N SER A 55 9.36 -5.25 7.54
CA SER A 55 9.07 -4.37 8.65
C SER A 55 7.77 -3.60 8.38
N ARG A 56 7.29 -2.90 9.41
CA ARG A 56 6.03 -2.19 9.28
C ARG A 56 6.16 -0.87 8.53
N THR A 57 7.36 -0.33 8.45
CA THR A 57 7.56 0.95 7.77
C THR A 57 7.17 0.92 6.30
N PRO A 58 7.68 -0.01 5.48
CA PRO A 58 7.25 -0.06 4.09
C PRO A 58 5.77 -0.35 3.93
N ILE A 59 5.16 -1.07 4.87
CA ILE A 59 3.73 -1.33 4.80
C ILE A 59 2.97 -0.04 5.06
N ARG A 60 3.41 0.74 6.04
CA ARG A 60 2.77 2.02 6.32
C ARG A 60 2.87 2.97 5.15
N GLU A 61 4.01 2.97 4.48
CA GLU A 61 4.19 3.81 3.30
C GLU A 61 3.29 3.35 2.16
N ALA A 62 3.14 2.05 2.01
CA ALA A 62 2.22 1.51 1.00
C ALA A 62 0.78 1.90 1.32
N PHE A 63 0.40 1.85 2.60
CA PHE A 63 -0.93 2.28 3.02
C PHE A 63 -1.17 3.74 2.64
N ASN A 64 -0.20 4.60 2.90
CA ASN A 64 -0.37 6.01 2.56
C ASN A 64 -0.65 6.19 1.08
N ARG A 65 0.06 5.46 0.25
CA ARG A 65 -0.13 5.56 -1.19
C ARG A 65 -1.49 5.03 -1.60
N LEU A 66 -1.89 3.90 -1.03
CA LEU A 66 -3.19 3.32 -1.36
C LEU A 66 -4.32 4.24 -0.89
N GLU A 67 -4.12 4.90 0.23
CA GLU A 67 -5.13 5.83 0.73
C GLU A 67 -5.28 7.02 -0.21
N GLN A 68 -4.16 7.54 -0.69
CA GLN A 68 -4.20 8.65 -1.63
C GLN A 68 -4.90 8.27 -2.92
N GLU A 69 -4.82 7.00 -3.28
CA GLU A 69 -5.44 6.52 -4.50
C GLU A 69 -6.90 6.09 -4.29
N GLY A 70 -7.36 6.10 -3.05
CA GLY A 70 -8.74 5.81 -2.78
C GLY A 70 -9.08 4.34 -2.58
N PHE A 71 -8.08 3.47 -2.48
CA PHE A 71 -8.33 2.05 -2.24
C PHE A 71 -8.61 1.74 -0.79
N ILE A 72 -8.08 2.54 0.13
CA ILE A 72 -8.30 2.35 1.54
C ILE A 72 -8.50 3.71 2.19
N ARG A 73 -8.99 3.69 3.41
CA ARG A 73 -9.14 4.93 4.15
C ARG A 73 -8.85 4.70 5.62
N SER A 74 -8.37 5.74 6.26
CA SER A 74 -8.08 5.74 7.67
C SER A 74 -9.31 6.21 8.44
N VAL A 75 -9.68 5.45 9.45
CA VAL A 75 -10.77 5.83 10.33
C VAL A 75 -10.17 6.05 11.71
N PRO A 76 -10.30 7.25 12.28
CA PRO A 76 -9.69 7.55 13.56
C PRO A 76 -10.09 6.52 14.61
N ARG A 77 -9.11 6.04 15.36
CA ARG A 77 -9.29 5.10 16.45
C ARG A 77 -9.73 3.71 16.02
N LYS A 78 -10.04 3.52 14.74
CA LYS A 78 -10.48 2.20 14.26
C LYS A 78 -9.48 1.56 13.33
N GLY A 79 -8.68 2.34 12.62
CA GLY A 79 -7.64 1.81 11.77
C GLY A 79 -7.87 2.06 10.30
N MET A 80 -7.23 1.24 9.49
CA MET A 80 -7.32 1.34 8.04
C MET A 80 -8.33 0.34 7.52
N PHE A 81 -9.16 0.77 6.60
CA PHE A 81 -10.20 -0.08 6.03
C PHE A 81 -10.17 0.00 4.51
N ILE A 82 -10.51 -1.10 3.87
CA ILE A 82 -10.63 -1.13 2.42
C ILE A 82 -11.88 -0.37 2.02
N GLU A 83 -11.74 0.50 1.02
CA GLU A 83 -12.89 1.26 0.50
C GLU A 83 -13.65 0.37 -0.47
N ILE A 84 -14.78 -0.09 -0.05
CA ILE A 84 -15.61 -0.96 -0.86
C ILE A 84 -16.64 -0.13 -1.58
N GLY A 85 -16.85 -0.45 -2.85
CA GLY A 85 -17.89 0.20 -3.62
C GLY A 85 -17.53 1.57 -4.15
N ARG A 86 -16.29 1.91 -4.13
CA ARG A 86 -15.86 3.19 -4.68
C ARG A 86 -15.94 3.22 -6.17
N ALA A 87 -16.03 2.16 -6.66
CA ALA A 87 -15.90 2.09 -8.05
C ALA A 87 -16.80 2.97 -8.77
N HIS A 88 -16.98 3.43 -8.99
CA HIS A 88 -17.84 3.91 -9.68
C HIS A 88 -17.65 4.86 -10.24
N VAL A 89 -17.69 5.13 -10.44
CA VAL A 89 -17.98 5.75 -11.07
C VAL A 89 -17.70 6.12 -11.92
#